data_bcf2f96911c220bb455c8348f896d661
#
_entry.id   bcf2f96911c220bb455c8348f896d661
#
_cell.length_a   1.000
_cell.length_b   1.000
_cell.length_c   1.000
_cell.angle_alpha   90.00
_cell.angle_beta   90.00
_cell.angle_gamma   90.00
#
_symmetry.space_group_name_H-M   'P 1'
#
loop_
_entity.id
_entity.type
_entity.pdbx_description
1 polymer ?
#
loop_
_entity_poly.entity_id
_entity_poly.type
_entity_poly.pdbx_seq_one_letter_code
_entity_poly.pdbx_strand_id
1 'polypeptide(L)'
;MILHGAAVSVKTAVAMHRISYILYNYEQEFAPEDFYIVGSNQVLLNYITGVLPELNVYGVSQMTMEQLFVRLLYEDWDKSWKIKPVVKGVTPAVKGTLVWFKELENFCLRYEYRAIPREDVVIEKTGKVLLDRATIARLLKETKNLSRADKISRLTDYLMARLENELSGKYYSYTQPEKQKLKHYYETYFGKREWKGSVAELYEQFLKEEQEKDFPVEVPDGSYDVYDLAAMAYLYKRIKEDTVIREAGHVVIDEAQDFGMMAYASLKYCLSKCTYTIMGDVAQNISDRYGLNDWTELRKLMLPGEFDYFGILQKSYRNT
;
A
#
# COMPACT_ATOMS: atom_id res chain seq x y z
N MET A 1 -16.60 -2.83 3.96
CA MET A 1 -17.53 -3.75 4.71
C MET A 1 -16.73 -4.94 5.22
N ILE A 2 -16.96 -5.35 6.46
CA ILE A 2 -16.43 -6.61 7.01
C ILE A 2 -17.61 -7.53 7.38
N LEU A 3 -17.53 -8.81 7.02
CA LEU A 3 -18.53 -9.83 7.31
C LEU A 3 -17.89 -10.96 8.13
N HIS A 4 -18.41 -11.18 9.33
CA HIS A 4 -18.10 -12.34 10.16
C HIS A 4 -19.19 -13.41 10.05
N GLY A 5 -18.82 -14.68 9.91
CA GLY A 5 -19.81 -15.77 9.89
C GLY A 5 -19.17 -17.16 9.84
N ALA A 6 -19.85 -18.12 10.45
CA ALA A 6 -19.37 -19.48 10.70
C ALA A 6 -19.37 -20.43 9.49
N ALA A 7 -19.96 -20.07 8.34
CA ALA A 7 -20.08 -21.00 7.21
C ALA A 7 -19.49 -20.43 5.93
N VAL A 8 -18.59 -21.16 5.30
CA VAL A 8 -17.89 -20.78 4.07
C VAL A 8 -18.84 -20.40 2.93
N SER A 9 -19.90 -21.17 2.70
CA SER A 9 -20.75 -21.01 1.52
C SER A 9 -21.59 -19.73 1.49
N VAL A 10 -22.03 -19.22 2.64
CA VAL A 10 -22.92 -18.05 2.70
C VAL A 10 -22.12 -16.75 2.56
N LYS A 11 -20.95 -16.66 3.18
CA LYS A 11 -20.08 -15.46 3.09
C LYS A 11 -19.66 -15.20 1.64
N THR A 12 -19.13 -16.22 1.00
CA THR A 12 -18.67 -16.14 -0.39
C THR A 12 -19.82 -15.81 -1.35
N ALA A 13 -21.00 -16.43 -1.19
CA ALA A 13 -22.17 -16.10 -2.00
C ALA A 13 -22.59 -14.64 -1.83
N VAL A 14 -22.63 -14.12 -0.60
CA VAL A 14 -22.95 -12.70 -0.33
C VAL A 14 -21.96 -11.76 -1.02
N ALA A 15 -20.66 -12.09 -0.99
CA ALA A 15 -19.67 -11.28 -1.68
C ALA A 15 -19.84 -11.30 -3.21
N MET A 16 -20.10 -12.48 -3.79
CA MET A 16 -20.32 -12.62 -5.23
C MET A 16 -21.56 -11.82 -5.68
N HIS A 17 -22.67 -11.94 -4.95
CA HIS A 17 -23.85 -11.11 -5.20
C HIS A 17 -23.58 -9.61 -5.05
N ARG A 18 -22.72 -9.22 -4.10
CA ARG A 18 -22.31 -7.82 -3.95
C ARG A 18 -21.51 -7.32 -5.13
N ILE A 19 -20.58 -8.12 -5.67
CA ILE A 19 -19.84 -7.77 -6.90
C ILE A 19 -20.81 -7.56 -8.04
N SER A 20 -21.70 -8.53 -8.29
CA SER A 20 -22.71 -8.43 -9.33
C SER A 20 -23.61 -7.20 -9.15
N TYR A 21 -24.03 -6.90 -7.92
CA TYR A 21 -24.81 -5.71 -7.61
C TYR A 21 -24.06 -4.41 -7.92
N ILE A 22 -22.79 -4.29 -7.54
CA ILE A 22 -21.99 -3.11 -7.80
C ILE A 22 -21.79 -2.93 -9.32
N LEU A 23 -21.41 -3.98 -10.02
CA LEU A 23 -21.22 -3.94 -11.47
C LEU A 23 -22.49 -3.58 -12.24
N TYR A 24 -23.65 -4.08 -11.78
CA TYR A 24 -24.93 -3.76 -12.42
C TYR A 24 -25.38 -2.32 -12.18
N ASN A 25 -25.26 -1.81 -10.94
CA ASN A 25 -25.77 -0.48 -10.59
C ASN A 25 -24.79 0.66 -10.87
N TYR A 26 -23.51 0.38 -11.04
CA TYR A 26 -22.44 1.36 -11.24
C TYR A 26 -21.56 1.02 -12.45
N GLU A 27 -22.18 0.50 -13.51
CA GLU A 27 -21.51 0.08 -14.76
C GLU A 27 -20.72 1.20 -15.44
N GLN A 28 -21.05 2.48 -15.19
CA GLN A 28 -20.33 3.63 -15.71
C GLN A 28 -19.06 3.98 -14.89
N GLU A 29 -18.97 3.50 -13.64
CA GLU A 29 -17.90 3.82 -12.73
C GLU A 29 -16.90 2.66 -12.58
N PHE A 30 -17.39 1.42 -12.69
CA PHE A 30 -16.62 0.19 -12.46
C PHE A 30 -16.73 -0.77 -13.63
N ALA A 31 -15.58 -1.27 -14.08
CA ALA A 31 -15.49 -2.41 -14.97
C ALA A 31 -15.12 -3.69 -14.17
N PRO A 32 -15.42 -4.90 -14.68
CA PRO A 32 -15.06 -6.15 -14.00
C PRO A 32 -13.57 -6.26 -13.64
N GLU A 33 -12.69 -5.69 -14.46
CA GLU A 33 -11.24 -5.67 -14.27
C GLU A 33 -10.80 -4.81 -13.07
N ASP A 34 -11.70 -3.94 -12.58
CA ASP A 34 -11.46 -3.13 -11.37
C ASP A 34 -11.69 -3.93 -10.08
N PHE A 35 -12.22 -5.18 -10.19
CA PHE A 35 -12.50 -6.04 -9.06
C PHE A 35 -11.45 -7.12 -8.90
N TYR A 36 -10.91 -7.23 -7.68
CA TYR A 36 -9.99 -8.29 -7.29
C TYR A 36 -10.64 -9.16 -6.21
N ILE A 37 -10.58 -10.47 -6.40
CA ILE A 37 -10.96 -11.45 -5.39
C ILE A 37 -9.70 -12.11 -4.87
N VAL A 38 -9.48 -11.99 -3.57
CA VAL A 38 -8.28 -12.46 -2.90
C VAL A 38 -8.67 -13.54 -1.91
N GLY A 39 -8.04 -14.71 -2.05
CA GLY A 39 -8.23 -15.85 -1.14
C GLY A 39 -6.91 -16.31 -0.53
N SER A 40 -7.00 -17.13 0.51
CA SER A 40 -5.83 -17.72 1.17
C SER A 40 -5.19 -18.85 0.36
N ASN A 41 -5.93 -19.46 -0.60
CA ASN A 41 -5.42 -20.53 -1.44
C ASN A 41 -6.15 -20.65 -2.79
N GLN A 42 -5.49 -21.30 -3.74
CA GLN A 42 -5.97 -21.45 -5.11
C GLN A 42 -7.22 -22.36 -5.23
N VAL A 43 -7.42 -23.29 -4.31
CA VAL A 43 -8.57 -24.21 -4.34
C VAL A 43 -9.87 -23.44 -4.10
N LEU A 44 -9.85 -22.53 -3.12
CA LEU A 44 -10.98 -21.64 -2.84
C LEU A 44 -11.28 -20.71 -4.02
N LEU A 45 -10.24 -20.13 -4.62
CA LEU A 45 -10.38 -19.26 -5.78
C LEU A 45 -11.00 -19.99 -6.98
N ASN A 46 -10.60 -21.24 -7.24
CA ASN A 46 -11.16 -22.05 -8.30
C ASN A 46 -12.68 -22.34 -8.09
N TYR A 47 -13.11 -22.52 -6.85
CA TYR A 47 -14.54 -22.64 -6.53
C TYR A 47 -15.31 -21.35 -6.87
N ILE A 48 -14.79 -20.21 -6.50
CA ILE A 48 -15.38 -18.90 -6.79
C ILE A 48 -15.49 -18.66 -8.30
N THR A 49 -14.47 -19.08 -9.06
CA THR A 49 -14.46 -19.00 -10.54
C THR A 49 -15.68 -19.70 -11.16
N GLY A 50 -16.14 -20.79 -10.58
CA GLY A 50 -17.32 -21.52 -11.06
C GLY A 50 -18.65 -20.79 -10.80
N VAL A 51 -18.72 -19.94 -9.77
CA VAL A 51 -19.95 -19.26 -9.35
C VAL A 51 -20.17 -17.93 -10.08
N LEU A 52 -19.11 -17.19 -10.38
CA LEU A 52 -19.22 -15.87 -11.00
C LEU A 52 -19.95 -15.86 -12.35
N PRO A 53 -19.72 -16.81 -13.29
CA PRO A 53 -20.47 -16.87 -14.54
C PRO A 53 -21.98 -17.06 -14.36
N GLU A 54 -22.42 -17.78 -13.32
CA GLU A 54 -23.85 -17.95 -12.99
C GLU A 54 -24.52 -16.62 -12.62
N LEU A 55 -23.71 -15.64 -12.16
CA LEU A 55 -24.13 -14.27 -11.85
C LEU A 55 -23.90 -13.28 -12.99
N ASN A 56 -23.57 -13.77 -14.20
CA ASN A 56 -23.19 -12.96 -15.36
C ASN A 56 -22.00 -12.02 -15.09
N VAL A 57 -21.07 -12.42 -14.24
CA VAL A 57 -19.86 -11.67 -13.90
C VAL A 57 -18.64 -12.31 -14.54
N TYR A 58 -17.99 -11.60 -15.46
CA TYR A 58 -16.80 -12.06 -16.19
C TYR A 58 -15.70 -11.01 -16.07
N GLY A 59 -14.43 -11.41 -16.17
CA GLY A 59 -13.29 -10.48 -16.20
C GLY A 59 -12.75 -10.04 -14.82
N VAL A 60 -13.36 -10.50 -13.72
CA VAL A 60 -12.87 -10.23 -12.38
C VAL A 60 -11.58 -10.99 -12.13
N SER A 61 -10.54 -10.30 -11.65
CA SER A 61 -9.23 -10.90 -11.36
C SER A 61 -9.27 -11.67 -10.04
N GLN A 62 -8.77 -12.92 -10.06
CA GLN A 62 -8.72 -13.79 -8.88
C GLN A 62 -7.26 -14.17 -8.59
N MET A 63 -6.84 -14.05 -7.34
CA MET A 63 -5.46 -14.27 -6.95
C MET A 63 -5.31 -14.54 -5.46
N THR A 64 -4.19 -15.12 -5.06
CA THR A 64 -3.83 -15.19 -3.63
C THR A 64 -3.31 -13.83 -3.15
N MET A 65 -3.22 -13.65 -1.82
CA MET A 65 -2.67 -12.42 -1.23
C MET A 65 -1.22 -12.18 -1.67
N GLU A 66 -0.42 -13.23 -1.76
CA GLU A 66 0.95 -13.17 -2.24
C GLU A 66 1.01 -12.70 -3.70
N GLN A 67 0.16 -13.27 -4.56
CA GLN A 67 0.08 -12.87 -5.97
C GLN A 67 -0.35 -11.41 -6.12
N LEU A 68 -1.24 -10.92 -5.25
CA LEU A 68 -1.62 -9.51 -5.23
C LEU A 68 -0.42 -8.61 -4.89
N PHE A 69 0.35 -8.94 -3.84
CA PHE A 69 1.53 -8.15 -3.50
C PHE A 69 2.61 -8.22 -4.59
N VAL A 70 2.83 -9.39 -5.20
CA VAL A 70 3.73 -9.51 -6.36
C VAL A 70 3.27 -8.60 -7.51
N ARG A 71 1.97 -8.57 -7.80
CA ARG A 71 1.41 -7.67 -8.81
C ARG A 71 1.67 -6.19 -8.48
N LEU A 72 1.63 -5.80 -7.20
CA LEU A 72 1.89 -4.44 -6.74
C LEU A 72 3.38 -4.06 -6.73
N LEU A 73 4.28 -5.01 -6.95
CA LEU A 73 5.71 -4.76 -7.15
C LEU A 73 6.06 -4.41 -8.61
N TYR A 74 5.15 -4.68 -9.54
CA TYR A 74 5.31 -4.39 -10.96
C TYR A 74 6.64 -4.89 -11.54
N GLU A 75 7.44 -3.99 -12.12
CA GLU A 75 8.72 -4.31 -12.75
C GLU A 75 9.83 -4.65 -11.73
N ASP A 76 9.63 -4.32 -10.47
CA ASP A 76 10.60 -4.61 -9.40
C ASP A 76 10.56 -6.07 -8.92
N TRP A 77 9.56 -6.85 -9.35
CA TRP A 77 9.52 -8.27 -9.07
C TRP A 77 10.48 -9.02 -10.01
N ASP A 78 11.53 -9.61 -9.44
CA ASP A 78 12.43 -10.47 -10.19
C ASP A 78 11.81 -11.87 -10.38
N LYS A 79 11.76 -12.33 -11.63
CA LYS A 79 11.18 -13.63 -11.98
C LYS A 79 11.94 -14.84 -11.40
N SER A 80 13.16 -14.65 -10.93
CA SER A 80 13.94 -15.68 -10.22
C SER A 80 13.49 -15.87 -8.77
N TRP A 81 12.81 -14.88 -8.18
CA TRP A 81 12.32 -14.97 -6.82
C TRP A 81 11.15 -15.94 -6.68
N LYS A 82 11.00 -16.52 -5.49
CA LYS A 82 9.99 -17.54 -5.20
C LYS A 82 9.05 -17.06 -4.10
N ILE A 83 7.78 -17.44 -4.24
CA ILE A 83 6.80 -17.31 -3.17
C ILE A 83 6.90 -18.57 -2.30
N LYS A 84 7.02 -18.39 -0.99
CA LYS A 84 6.98 -19.48 0.00
C LYS A 84 5.78 -19.34 0.93
N PRO A 85 5.21 -20.45 1.41
CA PRO A 85 4.18 -20.39 2.45
C PRO A 85 4.76 -19.87 3.77
N VAL A 86 3.90 -19.28 4.60
CA VAL A 86 4.25 -18.93 5.97
C VAL A 86 4.51 -20.21 6.76
N VAL A 87 5.72 -20.36 7.28
CA VAL A 87 6.09 -21.50 8.13
C VAL A 87 5.90 -21.09 9.58
N LYS A 88 5.20 -21.92 10.37
CA LYS A 88 4.97 -21.65 11.81
C LYS A 88 6.28 -21.36 12.56
N GLY A 89 6.34 -20.23 13.27
CA GLY A 89 7.54 -19.83 14.00
C GLY A 89 7.45 -18.44 14.61
N VAL A 90 8.54 -17.99 15.21
CA VAL A 90 8.63 -16.67 15.86
C VAL A 90 8.66 -15.55 14.81
N THR A 91 9.41 -15.73 13.75
CA THR A 91 9.57 -14.74 12.67
C THR A 91 8.24 -14.34 12.03
N PRO A 92 7.37 -15.25 11.56
CA PRO A 92 6.05 -14.88 11.04
C PRO A 92 5.14 -14.24 12.09
N ALA A 93 5.23 -14.70 13.35
CA ALA A 93 4.47 -14.10 14.44
C ALA A 93 4.80 -12.62 14.65
N VAL A 94 6.07 -12.25 14.49
CA VAL A 94 6.51 -10.84 14.53
C VAL A 94 6.11 -10.09 13.28
N LYS A 95 6.45 -10.62 12.11
CA LYS A 95 6.20 -9.98 10.81
C LYS A 95 4.71 -9.75 10.51
N GLY A 96 3.81 -10.58 11.05
CA GLY A 96 2.35 -10.46 10.86
C GLY A 96 1.69 -9.30 11.60
N THR A 97 2.38 -8.57 12.47
CA THR A 97 1.79 -7.60 13.41
C THR A 97 1.75 -6.17 12.90
N LEU A 98 0.87 -5.33 13.49
CA LEU A 98 0.90 -3.87 13.31
C LEU A 98 2.15 -3.23 13.89
N VAL A 99 2.78 -3.83 14.90
CA VAL A 99 4.05 -3.33 15.44
C VAL A 99 5.13 -3.39 14.37
N TRP A 100 5.20 -4.52 13.65
CA TRP A 100 6.13 -4.67 12.53
C TRP A 100 5.89 -3.66 11.41
N PHE A 101 4.62 -3.43 11.06
CA PHE A 101 4.26 -2.41 10.09
C PHE A 101 4.72 -1.00 10.53
N LYS A 102 4.60 -0.67 11.81
CA LYS A 102 5.07 0.62 12.35
C LYS A 102 6.59 0.76 12.26
N GLU A 103 7.35 -0.31 12.53
CA GLU A 103 8.80 -0.27 12.33
C GLU A 103 9.18 -0.02 10.86
N LEU A 104 8.44 -0.63 9.92
CA LEU A 104 8.62 -0.36 8.50
C LEU A 104 8.27 1.09 8.13
N GLU A 105 7.19 1.66 8.69
CA GLU A 105 6.86 3.09 8.53
C GLU A 105 7.99 3.98 9.07
N ASN A 106 8.51 3.67 10.25
CA ASN A 106 9.62 4.40 10.87
C ASN A 106 10.89 4.34 10.01
N PHE A 107 11.19 3.18 9.45
CA PHE A 107 12.30 3.03 8.50
C PHE A 107 12.12 3.95 7.28
N CYS A 108 10.94 3.96 6.66
CA CYS A 108 10.65 4.85 5.54
C CYS A 108 10.79 6.33 5.92
N LEU A 109 10.32 6.73 7.09
CA LEU A 109 10.44 8.10 7.57
C LEU A 109 11.91 8.51 7.77
N ARG A 110 12.76 7.61 8.31
CA ARG A 110 14.21 7.83 8.43
C ARG A 110 14.87 7.97 7.06
N TYR A 111 14.51 7.08 6.11
CA TYR A 111 15.00 7.15 4.74
C TYR A 111 14.62 8.49 4.08
N GLU A 112 13.35 8.87 4.11
CA GLU A 112 12.84 10.13 3.56
C GLU A 112 13.51 11.34 4.22
N TYR A 113 13.78 11.26 5.52
CA TYR A 113 14.49 12.32 6.24
C TYR A 113 15.89 12.58 5.67
N ARG A 114 16.61 11.54 5.27
CA ARG A 114 17.95 11.63 4.67
C ARG A 114 17.89 11.99 3.17
N ALA A 115 16.86 11.53 2.48
CA ALA A 115 16.73 11.66 1.03
C ALA A 115 16.19 13.01 0.56
N ILE A 116 15.29 13.65 1.32
CA ILE A 116 14.65 14.93 0.96
C ILE A 116 15.43 16.09 1.62
N PRO A 117 16.00 17.04 0.85
CA PRO A 117 16.65 18.22 1.40
C PRO A 117 15.74 19.03 2.31
N ARG A 118 16.28 19.56 3.42
CA ARG A 118 15.51 20.29 4.45
C ARG A 118 16.07 21.67 4.79
N GLU A 119 17.13 22.08 4.10
CA GLU A 119 17.74 23.40 4.24
C GLU A 119 16.94 24.44 3.47
N ASP A 120 17.20 25.73 3.75
CA ASP A 120 16.63 26.83 2.99
C ASP A 120 17.04 26.73 1.52
N VAL A 121 16.07 26.81 0.62
CA VAL A 121 16.28 26.83 -0.82
C VAL A 121 16.44 28.27 -1.27
N VAL A 122 17.62 28.63 -1.74
CA VAL A 122 17.98 30.02 -2.10
C VAL A 122 18.40 30.13 -3.56
N ILE A 123 18.12 31.26 -4.20
CA ILE A 123 18.71 31.63 -5.49
C ILE A 123 20.13 32.16 -5.21
N GLU A 124 21.15 31.40 -5.58
CA GLU A 124 22.56 31.76 -5.31
C GLU A 124 22.93 33.17 -5.79
N LYS A 125 22.46 33.58 -6.97
CA LYS A 125 22.76 34.88 -7.57
C LYS A 125 22.28 36.07 -6.75
N THR A 126 21.15 35.91 -6.04
CA THR A 126 20.49 37.02 -5.34
C THR A 126 20.42 36.84 -3.82
N GLY A 127 20.74 35.65 -3.32
CA GLY A 127 20.53 35.28 -1.91
C GLY A 127 19.06 35.18 -1.50
N LYS A 128 18.13 35.26 -2.46
CA LYS A 128 16.69 35.22 -2.19
C LYS A 128 16.27 33.83 -1.73
N VAL A 129 15.66 33.74 -0.56
CA VAL A 129 15.04 32.51 -0.06
C VAL A 129 13.74 32.26 -0.81
N LEU A 130 13.69 31.17 -1.57
CA LEU A 130 12.48 30.69 -2.26
C LEU A 130 11.59 29.88 -1.31
N LEU A 131 12.23 29.00 -0.53
CA LEU A 131 11.52 28.13 0.42
C LEU A 131 12.40 27.98 1.66
N ASP A 132 11.88 28.39 2.80
CA ASP A 132 12.59 28.29 4.08
C ASP A 132 12.41 26.93 4.73
N ARG A 133 13.36 26.55 5.58
CA ARG A 133 13.38 25.27 6.32
C ARG A 133 12.11 25.01 7.12
N ALA A 134 11.50 26.04 7.71
CA ALA A 134 10.30 25.87 8.52
C ALA A 134 9.09 25.51 7.66
N THR A 135 8.96 26.10 6.47
CA THR A 135 7.94 25.77 5.48
C THR A 135 8.11 24.34 4.94
N ILE A 136 9.37 23.94 4.62
CA ILE A 136 9.66 22.56 4.20
C ILE A 136 9.23 21.57 5.29
N ALA A 137 9.63 21.81 6.54
CA ALA A 137 9.28 20.93 7.66
C ALA A 137 7.75 20.84 7.88
N ARG A 138 7.01 21.95 7.75
CA ARG A 138 5.55 21.98 7.83
C ARG A 138 4.92 21.14 6.71
N LEU A 139 5.31 21.35 5.45
CA LEU A 139 4.79 20.60 4.30
C LEU A 139 5.06 19.09 4.44
N LEU A 140 6.26 18.70 4.87
CA LEU A 140 6.58 17.29 5.11
C LEU A 140 5.78 16.68 6.27
N LYS A 141 5.45 17.45 7.30
CA LYS A 141 4.59 17.01 8.40
C LYS A 141 3.15 16.80 7.93
N GLU A 142 2.61 17.74 7.17
CA GLU A 142 1.25 17.63 6.58
C GLU A 142 1.11 16.45 5.64
N THR A 143 2.18 16.08 4.94
CA THR A 143 2.21 14.99 3.95
C THR A 143 2.82 13.69 4.47
N LYS A 144 2.99 13.52 5.78
CA LYS A 144 3.74 12.39 6.37
C LYS A 144 3.31 11.01 5.87
N ASN A 145 2.03 10.82 5.53
CA ASN A 145 1.46 9.53 5.09
C ASN A 145 1.48 9.35 3.57
N LEU A 146 1.89 10.36 2.80
CA LEU A 146 1.98 10.26 1.34
C LEU A 146 3.25 9.52 0.92
N SER A 147 3.27 9.08 -0.35
CA SER A 147 4.47 8.52 -0.96
C SER A 147 5.60 9.57 -1.03
N ARG A 148 6.83 9.10 -1.21
CA ARG A 148 7.98 10.00 -1.42
C ARG A 148 7.77 10.88 -2.66
N ALA A 149 7.26 10.30 -3.75
CA ALA A 149 6.98 11.03 -4.99
C ALA A 149 5.96 12.15 -4.77
N ASP A 150 4.85 11.89 -4.07
CA ASP A 150 3.84 12.91 -3.76
C ASP A 150 4.38 14.02 -2.88
N LYS A 151 5.25 13.69 -1.90
CA LYS A 151 5.92 14.69 -1.05
C LYS A 151 6.82 15.60 -1.87
N ILE A 152 7.61 15.01 -2.76
CA ILE A 152 8.51 15.74 -3.65
C ILE A 152 7.71 16.62 -4.60
N SER A 153 6.65 16.10 -5.22
CA SER A 153 5.77 16.86 -6.11
C SER A 153 5.23 18.10 -5.39
N ARG A 154 4.66 17.95 -4.20
CA ARG A 154 4.12 19.11 -3.43
C ARG A 154 5.18 20.12 -3.05
N LEU A 155 6.37 19.68 -2.64
CA LEU A 155 7.47 20.60 -2.35
C LEU A 155 7.93 21.33 -3.60
N THR A 156 8.02 20.62 -4.73
CA THR A 156 8.41 21.19 -6.04
C THR A 156 7.37 22.18 -6.52
N ASP A 157 6.09 21.88 -6.46
CA ASP A 157 5.02 22.80 -6.85
C ASP A 157 5.09 24.11 -6.05
N TYR A 158 5.30 24.01 -4.73
CA TYR A 158 5.43 25.17 -3.86
C TYR A 158 6.68 25.99 -4.18
N LEU A 159 7.80 25.32 -4.44
CA LEU A 159 9.06 25.94 -4.82
C LEU A 159 8.94 26.64 -6.18
N MET A 160 8.36 25.97 -7.17
CA MET A 160 8.20 26.51 -8.53
C MET A 160 7.26 27.72 -8.55
N ALA A 161 6.17 27.72 -7.80
CA ALA A 161 5.30 28.88 -7.68
C ALA A 161 6.04 30.10 -7.09
N ARG A 162 6.90 29.90 -6.08
CA ARG A 162 7.75 30.95 -5.52
C ARG A 162 8.81 31.44 -6.51
N LEU A 163 9.44 30.52 -7.24
CA LEU A 163 10.40 30.86 -8.28
C LEU A 163 9.74 31.70 -9.39
N GLU A 164 8.57 31.33 -9.87
CA GLU A 164 7.86 32.07 -10.91
C GLU A 164 7.51 33.50 -10.50
N ASN A 165 7.08 33.67 -9.26
CA ASN A 165 6.85 35.01 -8.71
C ASN A 165 8.12 35.84 -8.67
N GLU A 166 9.27 35.26 -8.27
CA GLU A 166 10.56 35.95 -8.27
C GLU A 166 11.05 36.31 -9.67
N LEU A 167 10.93 35.37 -10.63
CA LEU A 167 11.34 35.58 -12.04
C LEU A 167 10.45 36.58 -12.79
N SER A 168 9.24 36.82 -12.30
CA SER A 168 8.30 37.82 -12.83
C SER A 168 8.46 39.20 -12.15
N GLY A 169 9.18 39.25 -11.05
CA GLY A 169 9.39 40.46 -10.26
C GLY A 169 10.24 41.52 -11.01
N LYS A 170 10.04 42.79 -10.61
CA LYS A 170 10.72 43.94 -11.23
C LYS A 170 12.09 44.24 -10.66
N TYR A 171 12.46 43.57 -9.54
CA TYR A 171 13.72 43.90 -8.81
C TYR A 171 14.98 43.31 -9.43
N TYR A 172 14.87 42.16 -10.10
CA TYR A 172 15.98 41.51 -10.79
C TYR A 172 15.58 41.15 -12.22
N SER A 173 16.43 41.55 -13.16
CA SER A 173 16.24 41.18 -14.57
C SER A 173 16.96 39.86 -14.85
N TYR A 174 16.16 38.83 -15.21
CA TYR A 174 16.70 37.55 -15.68
C TYR A 174 16.47 37.44 -17.19
N THR A 175 17.51 37.04 -17.90
CA THR A 175 17.38 36.70 -19.32
C THR A 175 16.57 35.40 -19.49
N GLN A 176 15.99 35.18 -20.68
CA GLN A 176 15.25 33.96 -20.94
C GLN A 176 16.04 32.65 -20.71
N PRO A 177 17.33 32.56 -21.14
CA PRO A 177 18.15 31.39 -20.82
C PRO A 177 18.38 31.18 -19.32
N GLU A 178 18.57 32.27 -18.53
CA GLU A 178 18.72 32.17 -17.07
C GLU A 178 17.44 31.66 -16.41
N LYS A 179 16.28 32.16 -16.85
CA LYS A 179 14.95 31.67 -16.35
C LYS A 179 14.78 30.18 -16.62
N GLN A 180 15.08 29.71 -17.82
CA GLN A 180 14.98 28.30 -18.17
C GLN A 180 15.94 27.44 -17.34
N LYS A 181 17.20 27.88 -17.17
CA LYS A 181 18.19 27.17 -16.35
C LYS A 181 17.76 27.06 -14.89
N LEU A 182 17.24 28.14 -14.30
CA LEU A 182 16.74 28.13 -12.92
C LEU A 182 15.52 27.22 -12.77
N LYS A 183 14.54 27.29 -13.69
CA LYS A 183 13.39 26.39 -13.68
C LYS A 183 13.81 24.93 -13.69
N HIS A 184 14.64 24.52 -14.65
CA HIS A 184 15.12 23.14 -14.76
C HIS A 184 15.90 22.68 -13.50
N TYR A 185 16.72 23.56 -12.91
CA TYR A 185 17.46 23.23 -11.68
C TYR A 185 16.54 22.97 -10.49
N TYR A 186 15.54 23.85 -10.26
CA TYR A 186 14.66 23.75 -9.10
C TYR A 186 13.56 22.73 -9.28
N GLU A 187 13.14 22.41 -10.50
CA GLU A 187 12.18 21.34 -10.80
C GLU A 187 12.65 19.97 -10.31
N THR A 188 13.95 19.71 -10.36
CA THR A 188 14.56 18.45 -9.91
C THR A 188 15.16 18.51 -8.49
N TYR A 189 15.08 19.64 -7.80
CA TYR A 189 15.83 19.91 -6.58
C TYR A 189 15.61 18.88 -5.47
N PHE A 190 14.34 18.55 -5.16
CA PHE A 190 13.98 17.62 -4.10
C PHE A 190 14.11 16.14 -4.51
N GLY A 191 14.13 15.82 -5.80
CA GLY A 191 14.19 14.47 -6.35
C GLY A 191 15.58 13.86 -6.49
N LYS A 192 16.66 14.63 -6.31
CA LYS A 192 18.05 14.23 -6.64
C LYS A 192 18.57 12.98 -5.92
N ARG A 193 18.02 12.63 -4.75
CA ARG A 193 18.48 11.50 -3.92
C ARG A 193 17.43 10.40 -3.91
N GLU A 194 17.08 9.87 -5.08
CA GLU A 194 16.17 8.73 -5.19
C GLU A 194 16.86 7.40 -4.91
N TRP A 195 16.10 6.40 -4.48
CA TRP A 195 16.59 5.03 -4.36
C TRP A 195 16.69 4.40 -5.76
N LYS A 196 17.91 3.97 -6.14
CA LYS A 196 18.18 3.37 -7.45
C LYS A 196 18.31 1.85 -7.43
N GLY A 197 18.37 1.25 -6.25
CA GLY A 197 18.43 -0.18 -6.05
C GLY A 197 17.07 -0.87 -6.24
N SER A 198 17.04 -2.18 -6.13
CA SER A 198 15.81 -2.97 -6.10
C SER A 198 15.04 -2.74 -4.78
N VAL A 199 13.76 -3.07 -4.76
CA VAL A 199 12.97 -3.04 -3.52
C VAL A 199 13.45 -4.12 -2.54
N ALA A 200 13.98 -5.24 -3.05
CA ALA A 200 14.54 -6.30 -2.20
C ALA A 200 15.77 -5.82 -1.42
N GLU A 201 16.67 -5.06 -2.05
CA GLU A 201 17.83 -4.46 -1.36
C GLU A 201 17.37 -3.46 -0.28
N LEU A 202 16.31 -2.70 -0.54
CA LEU A 202 15.73 -1.77 0.44
C LEU A 202 15.09 -2.54 1.61
N TYR A 203 14.42 -3.66 1.33
CA TYR A 203 13.83 -4.53 2.33
C TYR A 203 14.92 -5.24 3.16
N GLU A 204 15.99 -5.71 2.53
CA GLU A 204 17.14 -6.29 3.22
C GLU A 204 17.79 -5.27 4.18
N GLN A 205 17.93 -4.01 3.77
CA GLN A 205 18.42 -2.95 4.64
C GLN A 205 17.51 -2.75 5.86
N PHE A 206 16.20 -2.74 5.67
CA PHE A 206 15.24 -2.69 6.78
C PHE A 206 15.42 -3.86 7.74
N LEU A 207 15.48 -5.09 7.23
CA LEU A 207 15.64 -6.29 8.07
C LEU A 207 16.93 -6.26 8.88
N LYS A 208 18.05 -5.80 8.30
CA LYS A 208 19.34 -5.66 9.01
C LYS A 208 19.25 -4.61 10.13
N GLU A 209 18.60 -3.46 9.89
CA GLU A 209 18.36 -2.46 10.93
C GLU A 209 17.50 -3.03 12.08
N GLU A 210 16.50 -3.89 11.78
CA GLU A 210 15.65 -4.49 12.80
C GLU A 210 16.36 -5.64 13.56
N GLN A 211 17.25 -6.39 12.90
CA GLN A 211 18.11 -7.37 13.59
C GLN A 211 19.04 -6.68 14.63
N GLU A 212 19.56 -5.50 14.32
CA GLU A 212 20.35 -4.70 15.27
C GLU A 212 19.54 -4.25 16.50
N LYS A 213 18.20 -4.27 16.42
CA LYS A 213 17.27 -4.00 17.53
C LYS A 213 16.78 -5.29 18.23
N ASP A 214 17.44 -6.42 18.00
CA ASP A 214 17.09 -7.73 18.54
C ASP A 214 15.74 -8.31 18.08
N PHE A 215 15.17 -7.84 16.95
CA PHE A 215 14.02 -8.50 16.36
C PHE A 215 14.44 -9.87 15.77
N PRO A 216 13.69 -10.95 16.07
CA PRO A 216 14.03 -12.31 15.63
C PRO A 216 13.57 -12.53 14.17
N VAL A 217 14.18 -11.82 13.23
CA VAL A 217 13.86 -11.89 11.81
C VAL A 217 15.08 -12.31 11.00
N GLU A 218 14.84 -12.98 9.89
CA GLU A 218 15.87 -13.45 8.96
C GLU A 218 15.76 -12.71 7.64
N VAL A 219 16.90 -12.50 6.98
CA VAL A 219 16.95 -11.94 5.62
C VAL A 219 16.60 -13.08 4.65
N PRO A 220 15.55 -12.93 3.80
CA PRO A 220 15.17 -13.95 2.84
C PRO A 220 16.24 -14.15 1.75
N ASP A 221 16.46 -15.40 1.37
CA ASP A 221 17.35 -15.79 0.26
C ASP A 221 16.52 -16.00 -1.02
N GLY A 222 16.02 -14.92 -1.61
CA GLY A 222 15.22 -14.95 -2.83
C GLY A 222 13.88 -15.71 -2.73
N SER A 223 13.45 -16.05 -1.52
CA SER A 223 12.17 -16.71 -1.25
C SER A 223 11.39 -15.94 -0.19
N TYR A 224 10.20 -15.45 -0.53
CA TYR A 224 9.44 -14.49 0.24
C TYR A 224 8.08 -15.03 0.66
N ASP A 225 7.70 -14.85 1.92
CA ASP A 225 6.35 -15.12 2.39
C ASP A 225 5.43 -13.89 2.21
N VAL A 226 4.15 -14.03 2.54
CA VAL A 226 3.16 -12.95 2.37
C VAL A 226 3.54 -11.68 3.12
N TYR A 227 4.22 -11.76 4.25
CA TYR A 227 4.61 -10.59 5.04
C TYR A 227 5.85 -9.90 4.47
N ASP A 228 6.78 -10.66 3.90
CA ASP A 228 7.90 -10.12 3.14
C ASP A 228 7.38 -9.35 1.91
N LEU A 229 6.47 -9.98 1.17
CA LEU A 229 5.86 -9.39 -0.02
C LEU A 229 5.02 -8.15 0.31
N ALA A 230 4.29 -8.16 1.43
CA ALA A 230 3.54 -7.01 1.91
C ALA A 230 4.46 -5.84 2.27
N ALA A 231 5.60 -6.12 2.94
CA ALA A 231 6.61 -5.12 3.25
C ALA A 231 7.26 -4.54 1.99
N MET A 232 7.64 -5.40 1.06
CA MET A 232 8.23 -4.98 -0.21
C MET A 232 7.25 -4.14 -1.04
N ALA A 233 5.98 -4.52 -1.15
CA ALA A 233 4.95 -3.74 -1.84
C ALA A 233 4.76 -2.36 -1.19
N TYR A 234 4.74 -2.29 0.14
CA TYR A 234 4.69 -1.03 0.87
C TYR A 234 5.91 -0.14 0.59
N LEU A 235 7.13 -0.71 0.64
CA LEU A 235 8.38 0.00 0.33
C LEU A 235 8.39 0.52 -1.11
N TYR A 236 7.96 -0.32 -2.06
CA TYR A 236 7.84 0.08 -3.45
C TYR A 236 6.91 1.29 -3.59
N LYS A 237 5.67 1.17 -3.13
CA LYS A 237 4.66 2.23 -3.19
C LYS A 237 5.09 3.50 -2.46
N ARG A 238 5.78 3.37 -1.32
CA ARG A 238 6.18 4.50 -0.47
C ARG A 238 7.40 5.24 -0.99
N ILE A 239 8.41 4.51 -1.46
CA ILE A 239 9.75 5.04 -1.71
C ILE A 239 10.10 5.09 -3.20
N LYS A 240 9.75 4.04 -3.98
CA LYS A 240 10.19 3.87 -5.36
C LYS A 240 9.19 4.34 -6.41
N GLU A 241 7.91 4.10 -6.18
CA GLU A 241 6.90 4.42 -7.19
C GLU A 241 6.93 5.92 -7.53
N ASP A 242 7.16 6.22 -8.79
CA ASP A 242 7.18 7.56 -9.35
C ASP A 242 5.97 7.84 -10.27
N THR A 243 5.30 6.79 -10.75
CA THR A 243 4.11 6.88 -11.60
C THR A 243 2.92 6.21 -10.93
N VAL A 244 1.77 6.90 -10.95
CA VAL A 244 0.52 6.33 -10.41
C VAL A 244 0.03 5.24 -11.35
N ILE A 245 0.10 4.00 -10.91
CA ILE A 245 -0.47 2.86 -11.63
C ILE A 245 -1.94 2.71 -11.23
N ARG A 246 -2.79 2.33 -12.19
CA ARG A 246 -4.23 2.11 -11.95
C ARG A 246 -4.40 1.03 -10.88
N GLU A 247 -5.02 1.42 -9.77
CA GLU A 247 -5.37 0.52 -8.67
C GLU A 247 -6.71 -0.17 -8.93
N ALA A 248 -6.97 -1.28 -8.22
CA ALA A 248 -8.30 -1.88 -8.18
C ALA A 248 -9.33 -0.86 -7.66
N GLY A 249 -10.56 -0.94 -8.10
CA GLY A 249 -11.68 -0.16 -7.58
C GLY A 249 -12.30 -0.82 -6.34
N HIS A 250 -12.33 -2.16 -6.32
CA HIS A 250 -12.87 -2.95 -5.22
C HIS A 250 -12.10 -4.25 -4.99
N VAL A 251 -11.79 -4.54 -3.74
CA VAL A 251 -11.09 -5.77 -3.34
C VAL A 251 -11.98 -6.58 -2.40
N VAL A 252 -12.22 -7.82 -2.76
CA VAL A 252 -12.90 -8.81 -1.92
C VAL A 252 -11.85 -9.74 -1.34
N ILE A 253 -11.81 -9.87 -0.01
CA ILE A 253 -10.87 -10.76 0.69
C ILE A 253 -11.69 -11.83 1.40
N ASP A 254 -11.46 -13.10 1.05
CA ASP A 254 -12.05 -14.24 1.73
C ASP A 254 -11.05 -14.93 2.65
N GLU A 255 -11.54 -15.65 3.65
CA GLU A 255 -10.77 -16.27 4.74
C GLU A 255 -9.80 -15.28 5.41
N ALA A 256 -10.32 -14.10 5.71
CA ALA A 256 -9.54 -12.97 6.21
C ALA A 256 -8.73 -13.28 7.49
N GLN A 257 -9.16 -14.27 8.29
CA GLN A 257 -8.45 -14.68 9.50
C GLN A 257 -7.08 -15.32 9.22
N ASP A 258 -6.80 -15.74 7.99
CA ASP A 258 -5.54 -16.39 7.63
C ASP A 258 -4.38 -15.40 7.51
N PHE A 259 -4.65 -14.09 7.43
CA PHE A 259 -3.65 -13.05 7.25
C PHE A 259 -3.48 -12.19 8.50
N GLY A 260 -2.24 -11.83 8.80
CA GLY A 260 -1.92 -10.90 9.89
C GLY A 260 -2.13 -9.43 9.51
N MET A 261 -2.17 -8.57 10.52
CA MET A 261 -2.45 -7.15 10.38
C MET A 261 -1.45 -6.38 9.50
N MET A 262 -0.21 -6.87 9.39
CA MET A 262 0.81 -6.32 8.49
C MET A 262 0.34 -6.33 7.02
N ALA A 263 -0.25 -7.45 6.57
CA ALA A 263 -0.77 -7.58 5.20
C ALA A 263 -1.88 -6.55 4.93
N TYR A 264 -2.83 -6.39 5.86
CA TYR A 264 -3.91 -5.43 5.72
C TYR A 264 -3.43 -3.97 5.75
N ALA A 265 -2.48 -3.65 6.61
CA ALA A 265 -1.94 -2.30 6.69
C ALA A 265 -1.19 -1.92 5.40
N SER A 266 -0.39 -2.83 4.87
CA SER A 266 0.30 -2.65 3.58
C SER A 266 -0.69 -2.53 2.43
N LEU A 267 -1.70 -3.43 2.38
CA LEU A 267 -2.72 -3.42 1.33
C LEU A 267 -3.51 -2.10 1.32
N LYS A 268 -3.94 -1.64 2.50
CA LYS A 268 -4.66 -0.37 2.63
C LYS A 268 -3.84 0.82 2.13
N TYR A 269 -2.55 0.81 2.38
CA TYR A 269 -1.65 1.85 1.88
C TYR A 269 -1.47 1.76 0.36
N CYS A 270 -1.17 0.56 -0.15
CA CYS A 270 -0.91 0.33 -1.57
C CYS A 270 -2.14 0.57 -2.44
N LEU A 271 -3.33 0.23 -1.95
CA LEU A 271 -4.61 0.38 -2.64
C LEU A 271 -5.51 1.38 -1.92
N SER A 272 -5.01 2.60 -1.70
CA SER A 272 -5.65 3.61 -0.84
C SER A 272 -6.99 4.13 -1.36
N LYS A 273 -7.24 4.03 -2.67
CA LYS A 273 -8.49 4.46 -3.32
C LYS A 273 -9.52 3.35 -3.49
N CYS A 274 -9.16 2.11 -3.10
CA CYS A 274 -10.06 0.98 -3.22
C CYS A 274 -11.08 0.92 -2.09
N THR A 275 -12.23 0.36 -2.39
CA THR A 275 -13.19 -0.12 -1.39
C THR A 275 -12.98 -1.61 -1.12
N TYR A 276 -13.39 -2.09 0.05
CA TYR A 276 -13.11 -3.45 0.50
C TYR A 276 -14.37 -4.19 0.94
N THR A 277 -14.45 -5.47 0.60
CA THR A 277 -15.34 -6.45 1.23
C THR A 277 -14.48 -7.55 1.82
N ILE A 278 -14.43 -7.62 3.14
CA ILE A 278 -13.57 -8.56 3.87
C ILE A 278 -14.46 -9.56 4.60
N MET A 279 -14.18 -10.84 4.42
CA MET A 279 -14.97 -11.93 4.97
C MET A 279 -14.07 -12.93 5.68
N GLY A 280 -14.54 -13.48 6.77
CA GLY A 280 -13.79 -14.49 7.50
C GLY A 280 -14.52 -14.99 8.73
N ASP A 281 -13.88 -15.91 9.42
CA ASP A 281 -14.30 -16.46 10.69
C ASP A 281 -13.11 -16.61 11.62
N VAL A 282 -12.93 -15.65 12.52
CA VAL A 282 -11.79 -15.65 13.45
C VAL A 282 -11.78 -16.87 14.39
N ALA A 283 -12.94 -17.52 14.60
CA ALA A 283 -13.02 -18.77 15.38
C ALA A 283 -12.39 -19.97 14.64
N GLN A 284 -12.20 -19.88 13.32
CA GLN A 284 -11.55 -20.90 12.50
C GLN A 284 -10.04 -20.61 12.27
N ASN A 285 -9.49 -19.56 12.89
CA ASN A 285 -8.08 -19.28 12.77
C ASN A 285 -7.24 -20.44 13.33
N ILE A 286 -6.53 -21.14 12.44
CA ILE A 286 -5.61 -22.24 12.79
C ILE A 286 -4.24 -21.68 13.20
N SER A 287 -4.02 -20.40 12.95
CA SER A 287 -2.73 -19.74 13.04
C SER A 287 -2.71 -18.69 14.16
N ASP A 288 -2.90 -19.13 15.40
CA ASP A 288 -3.02 -18.28 16.60
C ASP A 288 -1.96 -17.17 16.75
N ARG A 289 -0.81 -17.31 16.10
CA ARG A 289 0.31 -16.39 16.26
C ARG A 289 0.49 -15.37 15.17
N TYR A 290 -0.11 -15.53 13.97
CA TYR A 290 0.11 -14.63 12.85
C TYR A 290 -1.12 -14.28 12.01
N GLY A 291 -2.25 -14.95 12.22
CA GLY A 291 -3.56 -14.58 11.65
C GLY A 291 -4.38 -13.69 12.59
N LEU A 292 -5.61 -13.40 12.22
CA LEU A 292 -6.51 -12.59 13.05
C LEU A 292 -7.19 -13.47 14.13
N ASN A 293 -7.05 -13.07 15.39
CA ASN A 293 -7.73 -13.70 16.51
C ASN A 293 -9.06 -12.99 16.87
N ASP A 294 -9.18 -11.72 16.50
CA ASP A 294 -10.39 -10.92 16.62
C ASP A 294 -10.47 -9.84 15.54
N TRP A 295 -11.62 -9.20 15.43
CA TRP A 295 -11.86 -8.15 14.42
C TRP A 295 -11.49 -6.76 14.87
N THR A 296 -11.04 -6.54 16.09
CA THR A 296 -10.93 -5.20 16.70
C THR A 296 -9.92 -4.33 15.98
N GLU A 297 -8.71 -4.83 15.74
CA GLU A 297 -7.66 -4.06 15.04
C GLU A 297 -8.01 -3.88 13.57
N LEU A 298 -8.50 -4.93 12.91
CA LEU A 298 -8.88 -4.86 11.51
C LEU A 298 -10.02 -3.87 11.27
N ARG A 299 -11.04 -3.85 12.15
CA ARG A 299 -12.12 -2.87 12.07
C ARG A 299 -11.61 -1.44 12.21
N LYS A 300 -10.76 -1.17 13.19
CA LYS A 300 -10.13 0.16 13.36
C LYS A 300 -9.33 0.58 12.13
N LEU A 301 -8.65 -0.37 11.50
CA LEU A 301 -7.85 -0.11 10.32
C LEU A 301 -8.71 0.10 9.09
N MET A 302 -9.63 -0.82 8.77
CA MET A 302 -10.31 -0.91 7.48
C MET A 302 -11.69 -0.23 7.44
N LEU A 303 -12.27 0.08 8.60
CA LEU A 303 -13.59 0.71 8.73
C LEU A 303 -13.51 2.07 9.48
N PRO A 304 -12.78 3.07 8.98
CA PRO A 304 -12.66 4.37 9.63
C PRO A 304 -13.82 5.32 9.33
N GLY A 305 -14.69 5.01 8.35
CA GLY A 305 -15.72 5.89 7.83
C GLY A 305 -17.10 5.65 8.45
N GLU A 306 -17.96 6.67 8.37
CA GLU A 306 -19.34 6.63 8.89
C GLU A 306 -20.22 5.63 8.11
N PHE A 307 -19.94 5.40 6.83
CA PHE A 307 -20.67 4.46 5.97
C PHE A 307 -20.06 3.05 5.95
N ASP A 308 -19.04 2.81 6.74
CA ASP A 308 -18.42 1.50 6.85
C ASP A 308 -19.28 0.55 7.68
N TYR A 309 -19.38 -0.71 7.23
CA TYR A 309 -20.29 -1.69 7.81
C TYR A 309 -19.56 -2.93 8.32
N PHE A 310 -19.89 -3.35 9.55
CA PHE A 310 -19.53 -4.63 10.12
C PHE A 310 -20.78 -5.46 10.36
N GLY A 311 -20.88 -6.64 9.72
CA GLY A 311 -22.01 -7.54 9.81
C GLY A 311 -21.63 -8.91 10.36
N ILE A 312 -22.57 -9.54 11.06
CA ILE A 312 -22.44 -10.91 11.56
C ILE A 312 -23.51 -11.76 10.88
N LEU A 313 -23.09 -12.80 10.17
CA LEU A 313 -23.98 -13.78 9.54
C LEU A 313 -24.29 -14.89 10.56
N GLN A 314 -25.49 -14.86 11.14
CA GLN A 314 -25.88 -15.73 12.25
C GLN A 314 -26.44 -17.10 11.85
N LYS A 315 -26.86 -17.31 10.58
CA LYS A 315 -27.44 -18.56 10.11
C LYS A 315 -26.53 -19.33 9.17
N SER A 316 -26.24 -20.58 9.52
CA SER A 316 -25.63 -21.55 8.60
C SER A 316 -26.76 -22.26 7.83
N TYR A 317 -26.66 -22.29 6.49
CA TYR A 317 -27.61 -23.03 5.63
C TYR A 317 -27.49 -24.58 5.74
N ARG A 318 -26.48 -25.05 6.49
CA ARG A 318 -26.19 -26.51 6.63
C ARG A 318 -26.77 -27.19 7.86
N ASN A 319 -27.50 -26.47 8.71
CA ASN A 319 -28.14 -27.04 9.90
C ASN A 319 -29.67 -26.91 9.81
N THR A 320 -30.26 -27.56 8.82
CA THR A 320 -31.66 -28.00 8.80
C THR A 320 -31.70 -29.47 8.48
#